data_700c9b92d9d9c8356b7a45f9207efd55
#
_entry.id   700c9b92d9d9c8356b7a45f9207efd55
#
_cell.length_a   1.000
_cell.length_b   1.000
_cell.length_c   1.000
_cell.angle_alpha   90.00
_cell.angle_beta   90.00
_cell.angle_gamma   90.00
#
_symmetry.space_group_name_H-M   'P 1'
#
loop_
_entity.id
_entity.type
_entity.pdbx_description
1 polymer ?
#
loop_
_entity_poly.entity_id
_entity_poly.type
_entity_poly.pdbx_seq_one_letter_code
_entity_poly.pdbx_strand_id
1 'polypeptide(L)'
;GAYPDPHPDHLRAQFAAEGLPLARAFVVGKLRSALALLERHRLPEAGGVAEALARAEGALELERLRGAEGEGSRAYFQGLARLLGPYGFGGRTRRPPRDPVNAALSYGYALLLGRVLVAVRLAGLHPEVGFLHAGGRRSPALALDLMEEFRVPVVDQVVLSAFRRGLLTPSHAEAREGGVYLNEEGRRRLIQLFEERLLEEVSHPLGFRKPLGETIEVQAQRLKAALLGRGEYTPFYLRG
;
A
#
# COMPACT_ATOMS: atom_id res chain seq x y z
N GLY A 1 -17.17 -14.70 13.63
CA GLY A 1 -16.83 -14.38 15.01
C GLY A 1 -16.43 -12.91 15.10
N ALA A 2 -16.82 -12.26 16.18
CA ALA A 2 -16.42 -10.88 16.43
C ALA A 2 -14.89 -10.83 16.61
N TYR A 3 -14.25 -9.80 16.04
CA TYR A 3 -12.84 -9.53 16.34
C TYR A 3 -12.68 -9.17 17.81
N PRO A 4 -11.58 -9.57 18.47
CA PRO A 4 -11.33 -9.17 19.83
C PRO A 4 -11.28 -7.64 19.93
N ASP A 5 -11.85 -7.08 20.99
CA ASP A 5 -11.70 -5.66 21.26
C ASP A 5 -10.23 -5.30 21.44
N PRO A 6 -9.77 -4.15 20.92
CA PRO A 6 -8.41 -3.72 21.10
C PRO A 6 -8.07 -3.57 22.59
N HIS A 7 -6.89 -4.06 22.99
CA HIS A 7 -6.49 -4.03 24.39
C HIS A 7 -6.20 -2.59 24.84
N PRO A 8 -6.65 -2.13 26.02
CA PRO A 8 -6.42 -0.78 26.51
C PRO A 8 -4.95 -0.35 26.56
N ASP A 9 -4.05 -1.28 26.88
CA ASP A 9 -2.60 -0.99 26.91
C ASP A 9 -2.03 -0.74 25.53
N HIS A 10 -2.58 -1.34 24.47
CA HIS A 10 -2.19 -1.06 23.10
C HIS A 10 -2.63 0.35 22.69
N LEU A 11 -3.81 0.78 23.09
CA LEU A 11 -4.28 2.14 22.85
C LEU A 11 -3.37 3.18 23.53
N ARG A 12 -3.03 2.95 24.79
CA ARG A 12 -2.07 3.81 25.52
C ARG A 12 -0.73 3.88 24.79
N ALA A 13 -0.20 2.72 24.37
CA ALA A 13 1.05 2.64 23.62
C ALA A 13 0.98 3.40 22.31
N GLN A 14 -0.13 3.30 21.57
CA GLN A 14 -0.32 4.03 20.31
C GLN A 14 -0.34 5.56 20.52
N PHE A 15 -1.00 6.06 21.58
CA PHE A 15 -1.01 7.48 21.89
C PHE A 15 0.32 8.01 22.46
N ALA A 16 1.06 7.16 23.17
CA ALA A 16 2.35 7.53 23.76
C ALA A 16 3.52 7.43 22.78
N ALA A 17 3.36 6.75 21.64
CA ALA A 17 4.42 6.53 20.69
C ALA A 17 4.90 7.82 20.01
N GLU A 18 6.20 7.91 19.81
CA GLU A 18 6.78 8.90 18.90
C GLU A 18 6.42 8.50 17.47
N GLY A 19 5.53 9.26 16.83
CA GLY A 19 4.90 8.88 15.58
C GLY A 19 5.80 8.98 14.34
N LEU A 20 6.74 9.92 14.32
CA LEU A 20 7.56 10.20 13.14
C LEU A 20 8.41 9.00 12.67
N PRO A 21 9.12 8.26 13.53
CA PRO A 21 9.87 7.07 13.10
C PRO A 21 8.99 6.00 12.45
N LEU A 22 7.79 5.76 12.98
CA LEU A 22 6.83 4.82 12.41
C LEU A 22 6.27 5.31 11.07
N ALA A 23 5.85 6.57 11.02
CA ALA A 23 5.40 7.19 9.77
C ALA A 23 6.47 7.12 8.67
N ARG A 24 7.74 7.38 9.02
CA ARG A 24 8.87 7.26 8.11
C ARG A 24 9.03 5.82 7.62
N ALA A 25 8.91 4.83 8.48
CA ALA A 25 9.01 3.42 8.08
C ALA A 25 7.96 3.04 7.02
N PHE A 26 6.72 3.47 7.18
CA PHE A 26 5.66 3.22 6.18
C PHE A 26 5.97 3.87 4.83
N VAL A 27 6.42 5.11 4.82
CA VAL A 27 6.79 5.84 3.59
C VAL A 27 8.01 5.20 2.93
N VAL A 28 9.03 4.86 3.69
CA VAL A 28 10.24 4.19 3.20
C VAL A 28 9.88 2.84 2.56
N GLY A 29 9.05 2.04 3.21
CA GLY A 29 8.57 0.76 2.67
C GLY A 29 7.87 0.94 1.32
N LYS A 30 6.97 1.90 1.22
CA LYS A 30 6.28 2.25 -0.02
C LYS A 30 7.26 2.65 -1.13
N LEU A 31 8.14 3.62 -0.85
CA LEU A 31 9.03 4.17 -1.87
C LEU A 31 10.10 3.17 -2.32
N ARG A 32 10.57 2.29 -1.44
CA ARG A 32 11.51 1.21 -1.81
C ARG A 32 10.86 0.21 -2.77
N SER A 33 9.62 -0.20 -2.52
CA SER A 33 8.89 -1.09 -3.44
C SER A 33 8.58 -0.40 -4.78
N ALA A 34 8.22 0.88 -4.74
CA ALA A 34 8.03 1.69 -5.95
C ALA A 34 9.31 1.78 -6.78
N LEU A 35 10.44 2.08 -6.14
CA LEU A 35 11.75 2.14 -6.77
C LEU A 35 12.13 0.80 -7.41
N ALA A 36 12.00 -0.31 -6.67
CA ALA A 36 12.30 -1.64 -7.17
C ALA A 36 11.48 -2.01 -8.41
N LEU A 37 10.19 -1.63 -8.46
CA LEU A 37 9.35 -1.86 -9.63
C LEU A 37 9.83 -1.04 -10.84
N LEU A 38 10.12 0.24 -10.66
CA LEU A 38 10.58 1.10 -11.76
C LEU A 38 11.97 0.69 -12.28
N GLU A 39 12.89 0.31 -11.40
CA GLU A 39 14.22 -0.19 -11.77
C GLU A 39 14.15 -1.49 -12.55
N ARG A 40 13.31 -2.43 -12.12
CA ARG A 40 13.06 -3.70 -12.85
C ARG A 40 12.61 -3.45 -14.28
N HIS A 41 11.82 -2.42 -14.50
CA HIS A 41 11.35 -2.01 -15.83
C HIS A 41 12.26 -0.98 -16.52
N ARG A 42 13.39 -0.61 -15.91
CA ARG A 42 14.38 0.35 -16.43
C ARG A 42 13.75 1.71 -16.78
N LEU A 43 12.86 2.19 -15.93
CA LEU A 43 12.15 3.44 -16.16
C LEU A 43 12.93 4.64 -15.59
N PRO A 44 13.05 5.74 -16.33
CA PRO A 44 13.83 6.91 -15.90
C PRO A 44 13.25 7.58 -14.64
N GLU A 45 11.96 7.45 -14.38
CA GLU A 45 11.30 7.98 -13.19
C GLU A 45 11.81 7.36 -11.88
N ALA A 46 12.55 6.25 -11.95
CA ALA A 46 13.22 5.66 -10.79
C ALA A 46 14.13 6.67 -10.07
N GLY A 47 14.80 7.57 -10.81
CA GLY A 47 15.61 8.63 -10.22
C GLY A 47 14.82 9.56 -9.29
N GLY A 48 13.63 10.00 -9.72
CA GLY A 48 12.75 10.83 -8.90
C GLY A 48 12.23 10.11 -7.64
N VAL A 49 11.96 8.81 -7.73
CA VAL A 49 11.58 8.01 -6.57
C VAL A 49 12.77 7.84 -5.60
N ALA A 50 13.98 7.61 -6.12
CA ALA A 50 15.19 7.48 -5.31
C ALA A 50 15.51 8.78 -4.53
N GLU A 51 15.36 9.94 -5.17
CA GLU A 51 15.53 11.25 -4.51
C GLU A 51 14.48 11.47 -3.42
N ALA A 52 13.21 11.13 -3.68
CA ALA A 52 12.13 11.22 -2.71
C ALA A 52 12.38 10.27 -1.52
N LEU A 53 12.87 9.06 -1.77
CA LEU A 53 13.24 8.09 -0.73
C LEU A 53 14.33 8.66 0.19
N ALA A 54 15.38 9.23 -0.37
CA ALA A 54 16.46 9.84 0.41
C ALA A 54 15.94 10.98 1.29
N ARG A 55 15.04 11.84 0.77
CA ARG A 55 14.39 12.89 1.56
C ARG A 55 13.49 12.34 2.66
N ALA A 56 12.76 11.26 2.38
CA ALA A 56 11.91 10.61 3.39
C ALA A 56 12.75 10.00 4.52
N GLU A 57 13.87 9.36 4.21
CA GLU A 57 14.80 8.79 5.20
C GLU A 57 15.40 9.86 6.12
N GLY A 58 15.65 11.06 5.60
CA GLY A 58 16.20 12.20 6.34
C GLY A 58 15.17 13.15 6.94
N ALA A 59 13.87 12.93 6.76
CA ALA A 59 12.84 13.85 7.22
C ALA A 59 12.76 13.89 8.76
N LEU A 60 12.85 15.09 9.32
CA LEU A 60 12.75 15.35 10.77
C LEU A 60 11.38 15.87 11.20
N GLU A 61 10.50 16.11 10.24
CA GLU A 61 9.14 16.62 10.45
C GLU A 61 8.14 15.86 9.58
N LEU A 62 6.94 15.64 10.09
CA LEU A 62 5.88 14.90 9.40
C LEU A 62 5.49 15.55 8.05
N GLU A 63 5.43 16.88 7.99
CA GLU A 63 5.10 17.61 6.76
C GLU A 63 6.15 17.40 5.67
N ARG A 64 7.42 17.37 6.02
CA ARG A 64 8.52 17.08 5.08
C ARG A 64 8.45 15.63 4.59
N LEU A 65 8.13 14.70 5.48
CA LEU A 65 7.92 13.30 5.14
C LEU A 65 6.75 13.12 4.16
N ARG A 66 5.63 13.78 4.41
CA ARG A 66 4.45 13.78 3.52
C ARG A 66 4.76 14.41 2.16
N GLY A 67 5.55 15.48 2.14
CA GLY A 67 6.03 16.11 0.91
C GLY A 67 6.86 15.15 0.06
N ALA A 68 7.82 14.47 0.68
CA ALA A 68 8.66 13.46 0.01
C ALA A 68 7.82 12.29 -0.51
N GLU A 69 6.87 11.80 0.27
CA GLU A 69 5.93 10.76 -0.14
C GLU A 69 5.11 11.18 -1.37
N GLY A 70 4.58 12.40 -1.38
CA GLY A 70 3.81 12.94 -2.50
C GLY A 70 4.62 13.07 -3.78
N GLU A 71 5.86 13.55 -3.70
CA GLU A 71 6.77 13.67 -4.85
C GLU A 71 7.18 12.29 -5.39
N GLY A 72 7.53 11.36 -4.50
CA GLY A 72 7.87 10.00 -4.87
C GLY A 72 6.69 9.27 -5.53
N SER A 73 5.49 9.44 -5.01
CA SER A 73 4.26 8.87 -5.60
C SER A 73 3.97 9.46 -6.98
N ARG A 74 4.20 10.75 -7.17
CA ARG A 74 4.03 11.39 -8.48
C ARG A 74 5.00 10.81 -9.52
N ALA A 75 6.28 10.73 -9.19
CA ALA A 75 7.29 10.13 -10.06
C ALA A 75 6.96 8.66 -10.38
N TYR A 76 6.57 7.91 -9.37
CA TYR A 76 6.18 6.51 -9.52
C TYR A 76 5.01 6.33 -10.49
N PHE A 77 3.92 7.08 -10.34
CA PHE A 77 2.77 6.96 -11.24
C PHE A 77 3.03 7.49 -12.64
N GLN A 78 3.95 8.44 -12.83
CA GLN A 78 4.46 8.82 -14.15
C GLN A 78 5.20 7.65 -14.82
N GLY A 79 6.04 6.95 -14.08
CA GLY A 79 6.70 5.73 -14.57
C GLY A 79 5.70 4.63 -14.90
N LEU A 80 4.74 4.38 -14.02
CA LEU A 80 3.69 3.38 -14.25
C LEU A 80 2.84 3.72 -15.49
N ALA A 81 2.61 5.00 -15.77
CA ALA A 81 1.91 5.44 -16.97
C ALA A 81 2.63 5.08 -18.28
N ARG A 82 3.97 4.98 -18.28
CA ARG A 82 4.70 4.47 -19.45
C ARG A 82 4.37 3.01 -19.75
N LEU A 83 4.13 2.21 -18.73
CA LEU A 83 3.81 0.78 -18.88
C LEU A 83 2.33 0.54 -19.18
N LEU A 84 1.46 1.35 -18.62
CA LEU A 84 0.00 1.19 -18.68
C LEU A 84 -0.72 2.19 -19.60
N GLY A 85 0.02 3.12 -20.21
CA GLY A 85 -0.51 4.06 -21.20
C GLY A 85 -1.29 3.39 -22.34
N PRO A 86 -0.82 2.26 -22.92
CA PRO A 86 -1.57 1.54 -23.95
C PRO A 86 -2.97 1.07 -23.52
N TYR A 87 -3.24 1.00 -22.21
CA TYR A 87 -4.52 0.62 -21.62
C TYR A 87 -5.33 1.81 -21.12
N GLY A 88 -4.94 3.04 -21.49
CA GLY A 88 -5.66 4.27 -21.16
C GLY A 88 -5.23 4.94 -19.85
N PHE A 89 -4.14 4.47 -19.21
CA PHE A 89 -3.66 5.05 -17.95
C PHE A 89 -2.69 6.21 -18.19
N GLY A 90 -3.12 7.42 -17.87
CA GLY A 90 -2.28 8.63 -17.96
C GLY A 90 -1.77 9.15 -16.61
N GLY A 91 -2.08 8.46 -15.52
CA GLY A 91 -1.74 8.85 -14.16
C GLY A 91 -2.84 8.50 -13.16
N ARG A 92 -2.56 8.66 -11.88
CA ARG A 92 -3.50 8.25 -10.82
C ARG A 92 -4.67 9.23 -10.67
N THR A 93 -5.89 8.74 -10.90
CA THR A 93 -7.16 9.42 -10.59
C THR A 93 -7.95 8.59 -9.57
N ARG A 94 -8.58 9.23 -8.57
CA ARG A 94 -9.13 8.51 -7.42
C ARG A 94 -10.63 8.69 -7.23
N ARG A 95 -11.12 9.89 -7.33
CA ARG A 95 -12.52 10.28 -7.00
C ARG A 95 -13.05 11.25 -8.03
N PRO A 96 -13.66 10.73 -9.08
CA PRO A 96 -13.76 9.32 -9.46
C PRO A 96 -12.52 8.80 -10.21
N PRO A 97 -12.35 7.46 -10.34
CA PRO A 97 -11.42 6.88 -11.32
C PRO A 97 -11.87 7.26 -12.73
N ARG A 98 -10.92 7.53 -13.64
CA ARG A 98 -11.21 8.06 -14.97
C ARG A 98 -10.93 7.09 -16.12
N ASP A 99 -10.35 5.95 -15.85
CA ASP A 99 -9.99 4.92 -16.83
C ASP A 99 -10.04 3.52 -16.20
N PRO A 100 -10.01 2.44 -17.01
CA PRO A 100 -10.08 1.07 -16.51
C PRO A 100 -8.95 0.69 -15.55
N VAL A 101 -7.74 1.17 -15.75
CA VAL A 101 -6.60 0.89 -14.86
C VAL A 101 -6.81 1.54 -13.50
N ASN A 102 -7.22 2.81 -13.48
CA ASN A 102 -7.58 3.50 -12.24
C ASN A 102 -8.75 2.84 -11.52
N ALA A 103 -9.74 2.32 -12.26
CA ALA A 103 -10.84 1.53 -11.69
C ALA A 103 -10.30 0.28 -10.97
N ALA A 104 -9.40 -0.46 -11.62
CA ALA A 104 -8.76 -1.65 -11.04
C ALA A 104 -7.88 -1.31 -9.82
N LEU A 105 -7.07 -0.26 -9.89
CA LEU A 105 -6.26 0.21 -8.77
C LEU A 105 -7.12 0.59 -7.56
N SER A 106 -8.18 1.38 -7.78
CA SER A 106 -9.09 1.81 -6.70
C SER A 106 -9.78 0.62 -6.03
N TYR A 107 -10.26 -0.34 -6.82
CA TYR A 107 -10.88 -1.54 -6.30
C TYR A 107 -9.88 -2.43 -5.55
N GLY A 108 -8.69 -2.62 -6.11
CA GLY A 108 -7.60 -3.37 -5.47
C GLY A 108 -7.16 -2.77 -4.15
N TYR A 109 -7.07 -1.45 -4.05
CA TYR A 109 -6.74 -0.78 -2.77
C TYR A 109 -7.84 -0.93 -1.74
N ALA A 110 -9.11 -0.99 -2.13
CA ALA A 110 -10.20 -1.28 -1.21
C ALA A 110 -10.11 -2.72 -0.67
N LEU A 111 -9.79 -3.70 -1.52
CA LEU A 111 -9.53 -5.08 -1.10
C LEU A 111 -8.35 -5.17 -0.12
N LEU A 112 -7.26 -4.49 -0.45
CA LEU A 112 -6.07 -4.47 0.40
C LEU A 112 -6.34 -3.83 1.76
N LEU A 113 -7.06 -2.71 1.79
CA LEU A 113 -7.44 -2.06 3.05
C LEU A 113 -8.23 -3.01 3.95
N GLY A 114 -9.17 -3.77 3.38
CA GLY A 114 -9.91 -4.78 4.11
C GLY A 114 -9.00 -5.82 4.78
N ARG A 115 -8.00 -6.33 4.04
CA ARG A 115 -7.03 -7.31 4.58
C ARG A 115 -6.16 -6.72 5.67
N VAL A 116 -5.63 -5.51 5.46
CA VAL A 116 -4.80 -4.82 6.45
C VAL A 116 -5.60 -4.50 7.72
N LEU A 117 -6.86 -4.06 7.57
CA LEU A 117 -7.75 -3.78 8.69
C LEU A 117 -7.98 -5.02 9.57
N VAL A 118 -8.18 -6.17 8.94
CA VAL A 118 -8.29 -7.46 9.66
C VAL A 118 -7.00 -7.75 10.44
N ALA A 119 -5.84 -7.62 9.80
CA ALA A 119 -4.55 -7.87 10.45
C ALA A 119 -4.30 -6.95 11.66
N VAL A 120 -4.61 -5.66 11.51
CA VAL A 120 -4.48 -4.66 12.59
C VAL A 120 -5.39 -5.04 13.78
N ARG A 121 -6.63 -5.42 13.52
CA ARG A 121 -7.58 -5.83 14.57
C ARG A 121 -7.16 -7.14 15.25
N LEU A 122 -6.71 -8.13 14.49
CA LEU A 122 -6.21 -9.40 15.04
C LEU A 122 -4.95 -9.20 15.90
N ALA A 123 -4.13 -8.18 15.59
CA ALA A 123 -3.03 -7.77 16.44
C ALA A 123 -3.49 -7.08 17.75
N GLY A 124 -4.76 -6.73 17.86
CA GLY A 124 -5.32 -6.01 19.02
C GLY A 124 -5.02 -4.51 19.01
N LEU A 125 -4.67 -3.95 17.85
CA LEU A 125 -4.41 -2.52 17.67
C LEU A 125 -5.69 -1.77 17.28
N HIS A 126 -5.72 -0.49 17.61
CA HIS A 126 -6.81 0.43 17.23
C HIS A 126 -6.58 0.96 15.82
N PRO A 127 -7.41 0.60 14.85
CA PRO A 127 -7.18 0.95 13.44
C PRO A 127 -7.29 2.44 13.14
N GLU A 128 -7.94 3.22 14.00
CA GLU A 128 -8.14 4.66 13.83
C GLU A 128 -6.95 5.51 14.33
N VAL A 129 -6.05 4.95 15.13
CA VAL A 129 -4.91 5.67 15.72
C VAL A 129 -3.68 5.44 14.88
N GLY A 130 -3.47 6.31 13.90
CA GLY A 130 -2.35 6.28 12.95
C GLY A 130 -1.26 7.31 13.27
N PHE A 131 -0.19 7.28 12.46
CA PHE A 131 1.02 8.11 12.63
C PHE A 131 1.32 8.96 11.39
N LEU A 132 1.01 8.45 10.20
CA LEU A 132 1.20 9.14 8.91
C LEU A 132 -0.09 9.80 8.43
N HIS A 133 -1.19 9.04 8.43
CA HIS A 133 -2.51 9.55 8.07
C HIS A 133 -3.17 10.21 9.29
N ALA A 134 -3.84 11.33 9.03
CA ALA A 134 -4.61 11.98 10.07
C ALA A 134 -5.79 11.08 10.49
N GLY A 135 -5.91 10.85 11.79
CA GLY A 135 -7.09 10.24 12.37
C GLY A 135 -8.29 11.17 12.26
N GLY A 136 -9.47 10.60 12.11
CA GLY A 136 -10.73 11.29 12.09
C GLY A 136 -11.87 10.32 12.38
N ARG A 137 -13.07 10.82 12.64
CA ARG A 137 -14.21 9.93 12.88
C ARG A 137 -14.34 8.91 11.72
N ARG A 138 -14.17 7.64 12.05
CA ARG A 138 -14.27 6.48 11.13
C ARG A 138 -13.15 6.36 10.06
N SER A 139 -12.03 7.09 10.20
CA SER A 139 -10.88 6.87 9.31
C SER A 139 -9.97 5.80 9.91
N PRO A 140 -9.72 4.67 9.22
CA PRO A 140 -8.82 3.63 9.72
C PRO A 140 -7.35 4.03 9.47
N ALA A 141 -6.92 5.12 10.11
CA ALA A 141 -5.63 5.77 9.86
C ALA A 141 -4.44 4.81 9.98
N LEU A 142 -4.41 3.94 11.01
CA LEU A 142 -3.32 2.98 11.18
C LEU A 142 -3.33 1.90 10.09
N ALA A 143 -4.52 1.43 9.70
CA ALA A 143 -4.62 0.48 8.59
C ALA A 143 -4.18 1.12 7.26
N LEU A 144 -4.51 2.38 7.03
CA LEU A 144 -4.02 3.14 5.87
C LEU A 144 -2.50 3.33 5.91
N ASP A 145 -1.92 3.57 7.09
CA ASP A 145 -0.48 3.67 7.30
C ASP A 145 0.22 2.36 6.91
N LEU A 146 -0.18 1.26 7.50
CA LEU A 146 0.42 -0.05 7.23
C LEU A 146 0.20 -0.49 5.78
N MET A 147 -0.94 -0.16 5.18
CA MET A 147 -1.25 -0.46 3.80
C MET A 147 -0.24 0.13 2.80
N GLU A 148 0.42 1.24 3.15
CA GLU A 148 1.43 1.87 2.28
C GLU A 148 2.55 0.90 1.88
N GLU A 149 2.95 -0.01 2.77
CA GLU A 149 3.98 -1.03 2.50
C GLU A 149 3.54 -2.06 1.45
N PHE A 150 2.24 -2.27 1.28
CA PHE A 150 1.67 -3.34 0.46
C PHE A 150 1.00 -2.88 -0.84
N ARG A 151 0.88 -1.58 -1.06
CA ARG A 151 0.26 -1.04 -2.29
C ARG A 151 0.94 -1.55 -3.55
N VAL A 152 2.23 -1.34 -3.66
CA VAL A 152 3.03 -1.78 -4.83
C VAL A 152 3.18 -3.30 -4.86
N PRO A 153 3.60 -3.98 -3.78
CA PRO A 153 3.78 -5.43 -3.81
C PRO A 153 2.54 -6.24 -4.15
N VAL A 154 1.38 -5.80 -3.71
CA VAL A 154 0.13 -6.52 -3.91
C VAL A 154 -0.64 -5.94 -5.10
N VAL A 155 -1.17 -4.73 -4.97
CA VAL A 155 -2.17 -4.19 -5.91
C VAL A 155 -1.54 -3.77 -7.24
N ASP A 156 -0.51 -2.95 -7.21
CA ASP A 156 0.05 -2.38 -8.44
C ASP A 156 0.66 -3.46 -9.32
N GLN A 157 1.34 -4.44 -8.74
CA GLN A 157 1.88 -5.58 -9.48
C GLN A 157 0.79 -6.46 -10.09
N VAL A 158 -0.30 -6.72 -9.36
CA VAL A 158 -1.44 -7.48 -9.89
C VAL A 158 -2.07 -6.74 -11.06
N VAL A 159 -2.34 -5.45 -10.92
CA VAL A 159 -2.99 -4.63 -11.97
C VAL A 159 -2.09 -4.52 -13.19
N LEU A 160 -0.80 -4.23 -13.01
CA LEU A 160 0.18 -4.17 -14.10
C LEU A 160 0.25 -5.49 -14.88
N SER A 161 0.40 -6.60 -14.16
CA SER A 161 0.45 -7.94 -14.77
C SER A 161 -0.86 -8.29 -15.48
N ALA A 162 -2.00 -8.00 -14.87
CA ALA A 162 -3.31 -8.33 -15.40
C ALA A 162 -3.58 -7.67 -16.75
N PHE A 163 -3.33 -6.36 -16.87
CA PHE A 163 -3.51 -5.64 -18.13
C PHE A 163 -2.49 -6.08 -19.19
N ARG A 164 -1.22 -6.24 -18.85
CA ARG A 164 -0.19 -6.65 -19.79
C ARG A 164 -0.38 -8.06 -20.32
N ARG A 165 -0.99 -8.95 -19.54
CA ARG A 165 -1.30 -10.34 -19.93
C ARG A 165 -2.70 -10.49 -20.54
N GLY A 166 -3.47 -9.41 -20.65
CA GLY A 166 -4.83 -9.46 -21.18
C GLY A 166 -5.85 -10.15 -20.24
N LEU A 167 -5.50 -10.33 -18.96
CA LEU A 167 -6.41 -10.89 -17.95
C LEU A 167 -7.46 -9.88 -17.51
N LEU A 168 -7.10 -8.59 -17.51
CA LEU A 168 -8.01 -7.46 -17.48
C LEU A 168 -7.86 -6.64 -18.76
N THR A 169 -8.97 -6.15 -19.26
CA THR A 169 -9.06 -5.32 -20.47
C THR A 169 -10.00 -4.15 -20.22
N PRO A 170 -10.03 -3.12 -21.07
CA PRO A 170 -11.00 -2.03 -20.95
C PRO A 170 -12.47 -2.50 -20.92
N SER A 171 -12.79 -3.67 -21.52
CA SER A 171 -14.13 -4.24 -21.50
C SER A 171 -14.59 -4.73 -20.09
N HIS A 172 -13.68 -4.85 -19.15
CA HIS A 172 -13.97 -5.18 -17.76
C HIS A 172 -14.33 -3.96 -16.90
N ALA A 173 -14.44 -2.79 -17.52
CA ALA A 173 -14.85 -1.55 -16.87
C ALA A 173 -16.00 -0.87 -17.62
N GLU A 174 -16.77 -0.09 -16.92
CA GLU A 174 -17.92 0.64 -17.44
C GLU A 174 -17.95 2.07 -16.90
N ALA A 175 -18.39 3.01 -17.73
CA ALA A 175 -18.63 4.38 -17.30
C ALA A 175 -19.97 4.47 -16.56
N ARG A 176 -19.95 5.06 -15.36
CA ARG A 176 -21.15 5.38 -14.58
C ARG A 176 -20.87 6.51 -13.59
N GLU A 177 -21.88 7.30 -13.29
CA GLU A 177 -21.82 8.35 -12.25
C GLU A 177 -20.59 9.27 -12.38
N GLY A 178 -20.21 9.60 -13.62
CA GLY A 178 -19.07 10.48 -13.92
C GLY A 178 -17.68 9.86 -13.75
N GLY A 179 -17.59 8.57 -13.52
CA GLY A 179 -16.34 7.82 -13.38
C GLY A 179 -16.33 6.53 -14.19
N VAL A 180 -15.24 5.78 -14.05
CA VAL A 180 -15.05 4.46 -14.67
C VAL A 180 -14.85 3.44 -13.55
N TYR A 181 -15.65 2.38 -13.55
CA TYR A 181 -15.66 1.36 -12.50
C TYR A 181 -15.60 -0.03 -13.10
N LEU A 182 -15.03 -0.99 -12.38
CA LEU A 182 -15.05 -2.38 -12.80
C LEU A 182 -16.47 -2.91 -12.85
N ASN A 183 -16.81 -3.63 -13.93
CA ASN A 183 -18.04 -4.41 -14.00
C ASN A 183 -17.91 -5.70 -13.16
N GLU A 184 -18.96 -6.51 -13.12
CA GLU A 184 -18.98 -7.74 -12.31
C GLU A 184 -17.84 -8.71 -12.68
N GLU A 185 -17.63 -8.93 -13.96
CA GLU A 185 -16.55 -9.79 -14.46
C GLU A 185 -15.18 -9.24 -14.08
N GLY A 186 -14.95 -7.93 -14.24
CA GLY A 186 -13.71 -7.27 -13.87
C GLY A 186 -13.43 -7.40 -12.37
N ARG A 187 -14.43 -7.21 -11.52
CA ARG A 187 -14.29 -7.39 -10.06
C ARG A 187 -13.94 -8.83 -9.71
N ARG A 188 -14.65 -9.80 -10.28
CA ARG A 188 -14.40 -11.23 -10.03
C ARG A 188 -12.98 -11.62 -10.41
N ARG A 189 -12.50 -11.20 -11.57
CA ARG A 189 -11.14 -11.48 -12.04
C ARG A 189 -10.08 -10.82 -11.15
N LEU A 190 -10.28 -9.57 -10.81
CA LEU A 190 -9.33 -8.88 -9.93
C LEU A 190 -9.27 -9.50 -8.54
N ILE A 191 -10.39 -9.89 -7.96
CA ILE A 191 -10.43 -10.60 -6.67
C ILE A 191 -9.62 -11.89 -6.75
N GLN A 192 -9.82 -12.70 -7.79
CA GLN A 192 -9.08 -13.95 -7.99
C GLN A 192 -7.56 -13.69 -8.06
N LEU A 193 -7.14 -12.75 -8.90
CA LEU A 193 -5.72 -12.40 -9.06
C LEU A 193 -5.11 -11.82 -7.77
N PHE A 194 -5.88 -11.04 -7.04
CA PHE A 194 -5.49 -10.50 -5.74
C PHE A 194 -5.27 -11.62 -4.70
N GLU A 195 -6.20 -12.57 -4.60
CA GLU A 195 -6.06 -13.72 -3.68
C GLU A 195 -4.88 -14.62 -4.07
N GLU A 196 -4.68 -14.89 -5.36
CA GLU A 196 -3.51 -15.64 -5.84
C GLU A 196 -2.21 -14.93 -5.46
N ARG A 197 -2.15 -13.59 -5.62
CA ARG A 197 -0.97 -12.81 -5.23
C ARG A 197 -0.67 -12.89 -3.73
N LEU A 198 -1.68 -12.90 -2.88
CA LEU A 198 -1.49 -13.04 -1.43
C LEU A 198 -0.90 -14.39 -1.02
N LEU A 199 -1.04 -15.43 -1.84
CA LEU A 199 -0.44 -16.74 -1.62
C LEU A 199 1.02 -16.84 -2.06
N GLU A 200 1.51 -15.90 -2.88
CA GLU A 200 2.89 -15.91 -3.34
C GLU A 200 3.87 -15.60 -2.21
N GLU A 201 4.91 -16.40 -2.11
CA GLU A 201 5.99 -16.17 -1.16
C GLU A 201 6.86 -14.99 -1.56
N VAL A 202 7.19 -14.17 -0.58
CA VAL A 202 8.10 -13.02 -0.72
C VAL A 202 9.18 -13.04 0.34
N SER A 203 10.32 -12.44 0.04
CA SER A 203 11.41 -12.26 0.99
C SER A 203 11.20 -10.98 1.79
N HIS A 204 11.19 -11.11 3.11
CA HIS A 204 11.17 -9.96 4.01
C HIS A 204 12.57 -9.34 4.13
N PRO A 205 12.70 -8.02 4.31
CA PRO A 205 14.01 -7.36 4.55
C PRO A 205 14.82 -7.96 5.71
N LEU A 206 14.17 -8.56 6.68
CA LEU A 206 14.82 -9.27 7.81
C LEU A 206 15.29 -10.69 7.48
N GLY A 207 15.14 -11.16 6.23
CA GLY A 207 15.75 -12.40 5.74
C GLY A 207 14.87 -13.65 5.79
N PHE A 208 13.65 -13.58 6.27
CA PHE A 208 12.69 -14.70 6.20
C PHE A 208 11.80 -14.62 4.96
N ARG A 209 11.15 -15.73 4.61
CA ARG A 209 10.17 -15.81 3.50
C ARG A 209 8.82 -16.23 4.05
N LYS A 210 7.77 -15.61 3.54
CA LYS A 210 6.37 -15.94 3.82
C LYS A 210 5.46 -15.51 2.67
N PRO A 211 4.26 -16.12 2.53
CA PRO A 211 3.22 -15.59 1.66
C PRO A 211 2.92 -14.11 1.97
N LEU A 212 2.60 -13.34 0.95
CA LEU A 212 2.28 -11.90 1.12
C LEU A 212 1.13 -11.66 2.12
N GLY A 213 0.09 -12.51 2.09
CA GLY A 213 -1.02 -12.42 3.05
C GLY A 213 -0.56 -12.59 4.49
N GLU A 214 0.30 -13.56 4.77
CA GLU A 214 0.89 -13.76 6.09
C GLU A 214 1.86 -12.62 6.46
N THR A 215 2.56 -12.05 5.48
CA THR A 215 3.47 -10.92 5.71
C THR A 215 2.71 -9.69 6.22
N ILE A 216 1.49 -9.45 5.74
CA ILE A 216 0.63 -8.38 6.28
C ILE A 216 0.36 -8.59 7.78
N GLU A 217 0.02 -9.83 8.18
CA GLU A 217 -0.23 -10.17 9.59
C GLU A 217 1.04 -10.04 10.44
N VAL A 218 2.18 -10.50 9.93
CA VAL A 218 3.49 -10.35 10.57
C VAL A 218 3.80 -8.88 10.83
N GLN A 219 3.60 -8.00 9.84
CA GLN A 219 3.84 -6.57 9.99
C GLN A 219 2.96 -5.93 11.06
N ALA A 220 1.68 -6.29 11.15
CA ALA A 220 0.80 -5.82 12.21
C ALA A 220 1.28 -6.27 13.60
N GLN A 221 1.73 -7.52 13.75
CA GLN A 221 2.30 -8.03 15.01
C GLN A 221 3.63 -7.36 15.37
N ARG A 222 4.49 -7.11 14.37
CA ARG A 222 5.76 -6.39 14.58
C ARG A 222 5.53 -4.95 14.98
N LEU A 223 4.54 -4.29 14.38
CA LEU A 223 4.13 -2.94 14.76
C LEU A 223 3.67 -2.90 16.22
N LYS A 224 2.83 -3.85 16.62
CA LYS A 224 2.44 -3.99 18.02
C LYS A 224 3.64 -4.17 18.93
N ALA A 225 4.56 -5.06 18.58
CA ALA A 225 5.76 -5.30 19.40
C ALA A 225 6.59 -4.03 19.56
N ALA A 226 6.80 -3.26 18.50
CA ALA A 226 7.52 -1.98 18.55
C ALA A 226 6.80 -0.94 19.44
N LEU A 227 5.48 -0.83 19.32
CA LEU A 227 4.68 0.06 20.16
C LEU A 227 4.76 -0.28 21.65
N LEU A 228 4.90 -1.57 21.98
CA LEU A 228 5.07 -2.06 23.35
C LEU A 228 6.54 -2.06 23.81
N GLY A 229 7.45 -1.46 23.06
CA GLY A 229 8.88 -1.39 23.42
C GLY A 229 9.64 -2.71 23.28
N ARG A 230 9.13 -3.66 22.48
CA ARG A 230 9.70 -5.00 22.31
C ARG A 230 10.49 -5.13 21.00
N GLY A 231 11.19 -4.10 20.59
CA GLY A 231 12.04 -4.08 19.39
C GLY A 231 11.71 -2.93 18.44
N GLU A 232 12.47 -2.83 17.37
CA GLU A 232 12.29 -1.82 16.34
C GLU A 232 11.34 -2.30 15.25
N TYR A 233 10.61 -1.35 14.62
CA TYR A 233 9.77 -1.64 13.48
C TYR A 233 10.54 -1.52 12.17
N THR A 234 10.65 -2.62 11.44
CA THR A 234 11.25 -2.67 10.11
C THR A 234 10.14 -2.79 9.07
N PRO A 235 10.01 -1.86 8.12
CA PRO A 235 8.97 -1.93 7.10
C PRO A 235 9.22 -3.11 6.15
N PHE A 236 8.13 -3.62 5.58
CA PHE A 236 8.20 -4.53 4.45
C PHE A 236 8.34 -3.75 3.15
N TYR A 237 9.15 -4.25 2.23
CA TYR A 237 9.27 -3.79 0.85
C TYR A 237 9.85 -4.90 -0.05
N LEU A 238 9.52 -4.83 -1.34
CA LEU A 238 10.14 -5.69 -2.33
C LEU A 238 11.59 -5.24 -2.57
N ARG A 239 12.48 -6.23 -2.66
CA ARG A 239 13.84 -6.00 -3.17
C ARG A 239 13.84 -6.11 -4.69
N GLY A 240 14.69 -5.33 -5.36
CA GLY A 240 14.92 -5.38 -6.78
C GLY A 240 15.55 -6.69 -7.24
#